data_614dd1aae9555c99e799292b92eb39f5
#
_entry.id   614dd1aae9555c99e799292b92eb39f5
#
_cell.length_a   1.000
_cell.length_b   1.000
_cell.length_c   1.000
_cell.angle_alpha   90.00
_cell.angle_beta   90.00
_cell.angle_gamma   90.00
#
_symmetry.space_group_name_H-M   'P 1'
#
loop_
_entity.id
_entity.type
_entity.pdbx_description
1 polymer ?
#
loop_
_entity_poly.entity_id
_entity_poly.type
_entity_poly.pdbx_seq_one_letter_code
_entity_poly.pdbx_strand_id
1 'polypeptide(L)'
;MHSRFPRPVAHLELHTADLPSAREFYSELLGWRPELIEAAERSYLALDLGEGPSGGIVECGTDRALWLPYVSVPDIVSATERAKELGASILLEPREGPAGWRSVVRAPDGGEVAFWQPKASVPLDAA
;
A
#
# COMPACT_ATOMS: atom_id res chain seq x y z
N MET A 1 19.32 14.25 -7.21
CA MET A 1 20.25 13.59 -6.27
C MET A 1 19.59 12.38 -5.67
N HIS A 2 20.29 11.29 -5.65
CA HIS A 2 19.75 10.06 -5.11
C HIS A 2 19.93 10.01 -3.60
N SER A 3 18.90 9.53 -2.92
CA SER A 3 19.01 9.28 -1.50
C SER A 3 20.01 8.14 -1.26
N ARG A 4 20.82 8.27 -0.21
CA ARG A 4 21.71 7.20 0.21
C ARG A 4 20.99 6.11 0.99
N PHE A 5 19.78 6.42 1.44
CA PHE A 5 19.00 5.50 2.24
C PHE A 5 17.90 4.88 1.40
N PRO A 6 17.67 3.59 1.53
CA PRO A 6 16.56 2.96 0.81
C PRO A 6 15.24 3.53 1.30
N ARG A 7 14.29 3.65 0.37
CA ARG A 7 12.94 4.06 0.73
C ARG A 7 12.27 2.93 1.51
N PRO A 8 11.64 3.22 2.63
CA PRO A 8 11.06 2.15 3.44
C PRO A 8 9.74 1.65 2.89
N VAL A 9 9.50 0.35 3.08
CA VAL A 9 8.17 -0.22 2.88
C VAL A 9 7.36 0.15 4.11
N ALA A 10 6.32 0.96 3.90
CA ALA A 10 5.51 1.48 5.02
C ALA A 10 4.26 0.65 5.26
N HIS A 11 3.81 -0.12 4.28
CA HIS A 11 2.54 -0.84 4.35
C HIS A 11 2.55 -2.00 3.37
N LEU A 12 1.94 -3.13 3.76
CA LEU A 12 1.71 -4.26 2.88
C LEU A 12 0.22 -4.50 2.80
N GLU A 13 -0.30 -4.56 1.59
CA GLU A 13 -1.75 -4.70 1.40
C GLU A 13 -2.04 -5.87 0.48
N LEU A 14 -2.88 -6.77 0.95
CA LEU A 14 -3.36 -7.88 0.15
C LEU A 14 -4.60 -7.45 -0.60
N HIS A 15 -4.57 -7.60 -1.91
CA HIS A 15 -5.74 -7.39 -2.75
C HIS A 15 -6.32 -8.75 -3.09
N THR A 16 -7.58 -8.99 -2.76
CA THR A 16 -8.22 -10.28 -2.95
C THR A 16 -9.66 -10.10 -3.41
N ALA A 17 -10.17 -11.09 -4.15
CA ALA A 17 -11.58 -11.14 -4.52
C ALA A 17 -12.42 -11.86 -3.45
N ASP A 18 -11.77 -12.47 -2.46
CA ASP A 18 -12.46 -13.25 -1.43
C ASP A 18 -11.86 -12.91 -0.06
N LEU A 19 -12.36 -11.83 0.51
CA LEU A 19 -11.86 -11.32 1.78
C LEU A 19 -12.08 -12.30 2.93
N PRO A 20 -13.24 -12.96 3.08
CA PRO A 20 -13.44 -13.92 4.17
C PRO A 20 -12.44 -15.07 4.15
N SER A 21 -12.17 -15.61 2.96
CA SER A 21 -11.22 -16.70 2.80
C SER A 21 -9.80 -16.28 3.15
N ALA A 22 -9.37 -15.11 2.67
CA ALA A 22 -8.05 -14.58 2.98
C ALA A 22 -7.90 -14.33 4.48
N ARG A 23 -8.91 -13.72 5.09
CA ARG A 23 -8.91 -13.44 6.53
C ARG A 23 -8.71 -14.70 7.33
N GLU A 24 -9.49 -15.74 7.03
CA GLU A 24 -9.41 -17.01 7.75
C GLU A 24 -8.03 -17.65 7.59
N PHE A 25 -7.55 -17.72 6.35
CA PHE A 25 -6.27 -18.36 6.08
C PHE A 25 -5.12 -17.69 6.83
N TYR A 26 -5.01 -16.39 6.72
CA TYR A 26 -3.88 -15.69 7.34
C TYR A 26 -3.99 -15.60 8.85
N SER A 27 -5.20 -15.51 9.38
CA SER A 27 -5.41 -15.52 10.83
C SER A 27 -4.98 -16.85 11.43
N GLU A 28 -5.38 -17.96 10.81
CA GLU A 28 -5.03 -19.28 11.30
C GLU A 28 -3.56 -19.61 11.12
N LEU A 29 -3.01 -19.28 9.95
CA LEU A 29 -1.63 -19.61 9.62
C LEU A 29 -0.63 -18.77 10.41
N LEU A 30 -0.86 -17.47 10.50
CA LEU A 30 0.14 -16.53 11.01
C LEU A 30 -0.25 -15.85 12.31
N GLY A 31 -1.45 -16.09 12.81
CA GLY A 31 -1.91 -15.47 14.03
C GLY A 31 -2.17 -13.96 13.89
N TRP A 32 -2.27 -13.47 12.67
CA TRP A 32 -2.58 -12.07 12.44
C TRP A 32 -4.02 -11.79 12.83
N ARG A 33 -4.24 -10.65 13.50
CA ARG A 33 -5.56 -10.28 13.98
C ARG A 33 -6.14 -9.18 13.11
N PRO A 34 -7.06 -9.52 12.22
CA PRO A 34 -7.69 -8.50 11.38
C PRO A 34 -8.67 -7.67 12.19
N GLU A 35 -8.66 -6.37 11.92
CA GLU A 35 -9.58 -5.42 12.51
C GLU A 35 -10.34 -4.72 11.37
N LEU A 36 -11.66 -4.78 11.41
CA LEU A 36 -12.47 -4.13 10.40
C LEU A 36 -12.43 -2.61 10.61
N ILE A 37 -11.99 -1.90 9.59
CA ILE A 37 -12.00 -0.44 9.57
C ILE A 37 -13.05 -0.01 8.56
N GLU A 38 -14.04 0.73 9.03
CA GLU A 38 -15.08 1.26 8.16
C GLU A 38 -14.76 2.71 7.84
N ALA A 39 -14.56 2.97 6.55
CA ALA A 39 -14.33 4.31 6.05
C ALA A 39 -15.56 4.76 5.25
N ALA A 40 -15.62 6.06 4.94
CA ALA A 40 -16.79 6.64 4.28
C ALA A 40 -17.17 5.95 2.97
N GLU A 41 -16.19 5.45 2.22
CA GLU A 41 -16.44 4.89 0.90
C GLU A 41 -16.28 3.38 0.82
N ARG A 42 -15.56 2.78 1.74
CA ARG A 42 -15.35 1.33 1.73
C ARG A 42 -14.80 0.85 3.07
N SER A 43 -14.92 -0.45 3.28
CA SER A 43 -14.37 -1.11 4.45
C SER A 43 -13.13 -1.89 4.04
N TYR A 44 -12.19 -2.03 4.94
CA TYR A 44 -11.03 -2.89 4.76
C TYR A 44 -10.64 -3.49 6.09
N LEU A 45 -9.83 -4.55 6.04
CA LEU A 45 -9.29 -5.16 7.25
C LEU A 45 -7.88 -4.64 7.47
N ALA A 46 -7.66 -4.02 8.62
CA ALA A 46 -6.32 -3.67 9.05
C ALA A 46 -5.68 -4.89 9.70
N LEU A 47 -4.41 -5.12 9.42
CA LEU A 47 -3.66 -6.23 9.97
C LEU A 47 -2.50 -5.72 10.79
N ASP A 48 -2.33 -6.31 11.97
CA ASP A 48 -1.10 -6.13 12.72
C ASP A 48 -0.12 -7.21 12.27
N LEU A 49 0.89 -6.80 11.52
CA LEU A 49 1.90 -7.71 10.99
C LEU A 49 3.06 -7.93 11.96
N GLY A 50 2.96 -7.40 13.18
CA GLY A 50 4.06 -7.41 14.12
C GLY A 50 4.88 -6.14 13.97
N GLU A 51 6.19 -6.25 14.15
CA GLU A 51 7.08 -5.10 13.97
C GLU A 51 7.27 -4.81 12.48
N GLY A 52 7.39 -3.53 12.14
CA GLY A 52 7.65 -3.12 10.77
C GLY A 52 6.43 -2.46 10.13
N PRO A 53 6.16 -2.74 8.86
CA PRO A 53 5.09 -2.05 8.13
C PRO A 53 3.72 -2.42 8.67
N SER A 54 2.77 -1.52 8.50
CA SER A 54 1.37 -1.84 8.73
C SER A 54 0.86 -2.78 7.63
N GLY A 55 -0.29 -3.38 7.86
CA GLY A 55 -0.87 -4.29 6.88
C GLY A 55 -2.34 -4.07 6.68
N GLY A 56 -2.86 -4.63 5.60
CA GLY A 56 -4.28 -4.55 5.33
C GLY A 56 -4.72 -5.58 4.29
N ILE A 57 -6.00 -5.84 4.26
CA ILE A 57 -6.64 -6.65 3.22
C ILE A 57 -7.78 -5.85 2.64
N VAL A 58 -7.80 -5.73 1.32
CA VAL A 58 -8.83 -5.01 0.58
C VAL A 58 -9.48 -5.98 -0.39
N GLU A 59 -10.82 -6.03 -0.36
CA GLU A 59 -11.55 -6.81 -1.35
C GLU A 59 -11.73 -5.98 -2.60
N CYS A 60 -11.35 -6.53 -3.73
CA CYS A 60 -11.48 -5.88 -5.02
C CYS A 60 -11.65 -6.90 -6.12
N GLY A 61 -12.09 -6.46 -7.29
CA GLY A 61 -12.29 -7.33 -8.43
C GLY A 61 -10.97 -7.66 -9.12
N THR A 62 -10.24 -8.61 -8.56
CA THR A 62 -8.95 -9.04 -9.10
C THR A 62 -9.03 -10.50 -9.55
N ASP A 63 -8.27 -10.82 -10.59
CA ASP A 63 -8.22 -12.19 -11.12
C ASP A 63 -7.49 -13.13 -10.16
N ARG A 64 -6.56 -12.59 -9.41
CA ARG A 64 -5.84 -13.38 -8.40
C ARG A 64 -5.36 -12.46 -7.30
N ALA A 65 -5.27 -13.03 -6.10
CA ALA A 65 -4.79 -12.28 -4.95
C ALA A 65 -3.30 -11.96 -5.11
N LEU A 66 -2.92 -10.77 -4.67
CA LEU A 66 -1.51 -10.39 -4.63
C LEU A 66 -1.25 -9.43 -3.48
N TRP A 67 -0.04 -9.49 -2.98
CA TRP A 67 0.45 -8.57 -1.97
C TRP A 67 1.11 -7.39 -2.66
N LEU A 68 0.71 -6.19 -2.28
CA LEU A 68 1.26 -4.96 -2.84
C LEU A 68 2.01 -4.20 -1.75
N PRO A 69 3.33 -4.06 -1.88
CA PRO A 69 4.08 -3.22 -0.94
C PRO A 69 3.88 -1.75 -1.27
N TYR A 70 3.71 -0.94 -0.24
CA TYR A 70 3.61 0.50 -0.36
C TYR A 70 4.92 1.11 0.15
N VAL A 71 5.63 1.78 -0.73
CA VAL A 71 6.93 2.38 -0.42
C VAL A 71 6.73 3.86 -0.15
N SER A 72 7.18 4.32 1.00
CA SER A 72 7.07 5.72 1.38
C SER A 72 8.05 6.57 0.59
N VAL A 73 7.55 7.62 -0.03
CA VAL A 73 8.35 8.56 -0.82
C VAL A 73 8.03 9.99 -0.42
N PRO A 74 9.00 10.90 -0.49
CA PRO A 74 8.75 12.30 -0.15
C PRO A 74 7.95 13.07 -1.19
N ASP A 75 8.01 12.64 -2.46
CA ASP A 75 7.31 13.31 -3.55
C ASP A 75 6.82 12.26 -4.53
N ILE A 76 5.53 11.97 -4.45
CA ILE A 76 4.93 10.88 -5.22
C ILE A 76 4.90 11.17 -6.72
N VAL A 77 4.74 12.43 -7.10
CA VAL A 77 4.75 12.78 -8.53
C VAL A 77 6.13 12.50 -9.13
N SER A 78 7.18 12.94 -8.45
CA SER A 78 8.55 12.68 -8.90
C SER A 78 8.87 11.20 -8.91
N ALA A 79 8.46 10.45 -7.89
CA ALA A 79 8.71 9.01 -7.82
C ALA A 79 8.01 8.28 -8.96
N THR A 80 6.76 8.63 -9.23
CA THR A 80 5.99 8.00 -10.31
C THR A 80 6.59 8.31 -11.68
N GLU A 81 6.99 9.56 -11.91
CA GLU A 81 7.66 9.95 -13.15
C GLU A 81 9.00 9.24 -13.31
N ARG A 82 9.76 9.11 -12.24
CA ARG A 82 11.04 8.40 -12.28
C ARG A 82 10.84 6.91 -12.60
N ALA A 83 9.82 6.30 -12.04
CA ALA A 83 9.50 4.90 -12.36
C ALA A 83 9.22 4.75 -13.85
N LYS A 84 8.45 5.68 -14.41
CA LYS A 84 8.12 5.67 -15.83
C LYS A 84 9.37 5.80 -16.68
N GLU A 85 10.28 6.71 -16.32
CA GLU A 85 11.56 6.86 -17.02
C GLU A 85 12.38 5.58 -17.01
N LEU A 86 12.26 4.80 -15.94
CA LEU A 86 12.99 3.54 -15.78
C LEU A 86 12.27 2.34 -16.41
N GLY A 87 11.20 2.60 -17.15
CA GLY A 87 10.51 1.55 -17.91
C GLY A 87 9.27 0.96 -17.26
N ALA A 88 8.82 1.51 -16.14
CA ALA A 88 7.62 1.01 -15.51
C ALA A 88 6.36 1.48 -16.24
N SER A 89 5.31 0.67 -16.14
CA SER A 89 3.96 1.05 -16.55
C SER A 89 3.24 1.65 -15.35
N ILE A 90 2.48 2.72 -15.58
CA ILE A 90 1.72 3.35 -14.50
C ILE A 90 0.33 2.72 -14.47
N LEU A 91 0.02 2.02 -13.37
CA LEU A 91 -1.27 1.37 -13.20
C LEU A 91 -2.29 2.28 -12.53
N LEU A 92 -1.81 3.19 -11.69
CA LEU A 92 -2.63 4.18 -11.04
C LEU A 92 -1.78 5.44 -10.90
N GLU A 93 -2.21 6.51 -11.54
CA GLU A 93 -1.55 7.81 -11.38
C GLU A 93 -1.70 8.32 -9.95
N PRO A 94 -0.83 9.21 -9.48
CA PRO A 94 -0.96 9.75 -8.13
C PRO A 94 -2.36 10.24 -7.83
N ARG A 95 -2.94 9.71 -6.76
CA ARG A 95 -4.31 10.00 -6.36
C ARG A 95 -4.34 10.37 -4.89
N GLU A 96 -5.01 11.45 -4.59
CA GLU A 96 -5.20 11.90 -3.23
C GLU A 96 -6.26 11.06 -2.51
N GLY A 97 -5.97 10.69 -1.27
CA GLY A 97 -6.90 10.06 -0.35
C GLY A 97 -6.92 10.80 0.97
N PRO A 98 -7.66 10.31 1.96
CA PRO A 98 -7.76 11.01 3.26
C PRO A 98 -6.44 11.18 3.98
N ALA A 99 -5.55 10.20 3.91
CA ALA A 99 -4.31 10.18 4.68
C ALA A 99 -3.08 10.52 3.85
N GLY A 100 -3.19 10.59 2.54
CA GLY A 100 -2.05 10.87 1.68
C GLY A 100 -2.33 10.57 0.23
N TRP A 101 -1.27 10.52 -0.56
CA TRP A 101 -1.37 10.21 -1.99
C TRP A 101 -0.77 8.85 -2.26
N ARG A 102 -1.33 8.15 -3.24
CA ARG A 102 -0.80 6.87 -3.69
C ARG A 102 -0.74 6.80 -5.20
N SER A 103 0.18 6.01 -5.69
CA SER A 103 0.23 5.62 -7.09
C SER A 103 0.65 4.15 -7.14
N VAL A 104 0.43 3.49 -8.27
CA VAL A 104 0.80 2.09 -8.44
C VAL A 104 1.51 1.96 -9.76
N VAL A 105 2.64 1.27 -9.74
CA VAL A 105 3.43 1.05 -10.95
C VAL A 105 3.73 -0.43 -11.10
N ARG A 106 3.90 -0.85 -12.36
CA ARG A 106 4.37 -2.20 -12.68
C ARG A 106 5.77 -2.08 -13.25
N ALA A 107 6.71 -2.73 -12.60
CA ALA A 107 8.10 -2.75 -13.05
C ALA A 107 8.24 -3.48 -14.39
N PRO A 108 9.35 -3.29 -15.10
CA PRO A 108 9.56 -3.96 -16.40
C PRO A 108 9.46 -5.48 -16.33
N ASP A 109 9.79 -6.09 -15.19
CA ASP A 109 9.69 -7.54 -15.00
C ASP A 109 8.29 -8.02 -14.62
N GLY A 110 7.34 -7.10 -14.45
CA GLY A 110 5.96 -7.42 -14.11
C GLY A 110 5.62 -7.29 -12.63
N GLY A 111 6.60 -7.09 -11.76
CA GLY A 111 6.34 -6.87 -10.33
C GLY A 111 5.65 -5.54 -10.09
N GLU A 112 4.77 -5.49 -9.09
CA GLU A 112 4.02 -4.28 -8.79
C GLU A 112 4.42 -3.71 -7.44
N VAL A 113 4.43 -2.38 -7.36
CA VAL A 113 4.70 -1.66 -6.13
C VAL A 113 3.88 -0.39 -6.13
N ALA A 114 3.42 0.01 -4.95
CA ALA A 114 2.73 1.28 -4.77
C ALA A 114 3.67 2.28 -4.13
N PHE A 115 3.53 3.54 -4.50
CA PHE A 115 4.17 4.64 -3.79
C PHE A 115 3.16 5.29 -2.86
N TRP A 116 3.64 5.75 -1.72
CA TRP A 116 2.85 6.39 -0.71
C TRP A 116 3.52 7.67 -0.26
N GLN A 117 2.77 8.76 -0.26
CA GLN A 117 3.21 10.02 0.30
C GLN A 117 2.18 10.47 1.32
N PRO A 118 2.53 10.45 2.62
CA PRO A 118 1.59 10.92 3.64
C PRO A 118 1.33 12.41 3.45
N LYS A 119 0.14 12.86 3.79
CA LYS A 119 -0.16 14.29 3.80
C LYS A 119 0.78 14.99 4.78
N ALA A 120 1.12 16.23 4.45
CA ALA A 120 1.89 17.06 5.34
C ALA A 120 1.22 16.98 6.70
N SER A 121 1.91 16.34 7.62
CA SER A 121 1.30 15.93 8.85
C SER A 121 0.98 17.11 9.72
N VAL A 122 -0.21 17.08 10.28
CA VAL A 122 -0.41 17.70 11.57
C VAL A 122 0.65 17.07 12.48
N PRO A 123 1.53 17.85 13.13
CA PRO A 123 2.50 17.30 14.04
C PRO A 123 1.82 16.43 15.09
N LEU A 124 2.47 15.33 15.48
CA LEU A 124 1.89 14.41 16.45
C LEU A 124 1.51 15.09 17.74
N ASP A 125 2.29 16.08 18.15
CA ASP A 125 2.03 16.84 19.36
C ASP A 125 0.91 17.83 19.21
N ALA A 126 0.48 18.12 18.00
CA ALA A 126 -0.65 18.98 17.72
C ALA A 126 -1.93 18.18 17.46
N ALA A 127 -1.80 16.91 17.38
CA ALA A 127 -2.93 16.02 17.16
C ALA A 127 -3.75 15.87 18.42
#